data_e766f97c13519c26cb197ba061565958
#
_entry.id   e766f97c13519c26cb197ba061565958
#
_cell.length_a   1.000
_cell.length_b   1.000
_cell.length_c   1.000
_cell.angle_alpha   90.00
_cell.angle_beta   90.00
_cell.angle_gamma   90.00
#
_symmetry.space_group_name_H-M   'P 1'
#
loop_
_entity.id
_entity.type
_entity.pdbx_description
1 polymer ?
#
loop_
_entity_poly.entity_id
_entity_poly.type
_entity_poly.pdbx_seq_one_letter_code
_entity_poly.pdbx_strand_id
1 'polypeptide(L)'
;MTFERGYQIFVRTAYIAGIAIIIVFLPFSKYILSIGMWTITGAWILERVNLKKFTGFYTHGSLFRKILLALPYTLMLWFVSIGKGFRVFFRNKPAMILASLYVLHILGLIFTSDFGYALKDLRTKAPILILPLYFSTSKAFGRNDFYRFMMIFVLNLVIVTLANTWKLFNFEFIDIRDISRHVSHIILGLMISMALFVAGYFLVRKKRTSVWIKLVALVIIVWFLIYLVISRSFTGLGVFIVTLFVLLVIYTFRSRSIWLKAGCVLSMALLLVGGGLYLRSIVRDYYRVETVDYSKLEKVSPLGNPYTHNIQNKQTENGHYLWIYVQWDELREGWSKRSRIPFDSTDLKGQPVQFTLIRYLSSKGYRKDAGGLEKLTDEDIEAIERGIADVVNLNRLSLKGRIYELLMGYEKYLSTGDPTGSSLMQRLEFWRASRGIIAEHWLVGVGTGDMNQVFTEQYRKMKTKLASDQWWRSHNQYFSILIGFGIFGLAWFLISLIYPAYVKRGFEDYFFLTFFIIVMFSLLTEDTLESQAGVSFFYFFYSFFLFGRREHDPL
;
A
#
# COMPACT_ATOMS: atom_id res chain seq x y z
N MET A 1 23.80 36.86 -19.39
CA MET A 1 22.53 36.44 -18.74
C MET A 1 22.27 37.43 -17.63
N THR A 2 21.12 38.11 -17.57
CA THR A 2 20.82 39.04 -16.49
C THR A 2 20.72 38.27 -15.16
N PHE A 3 21.16 38.85 -14.04
CA PHE A 3 21.08 38.24 -12.71
C PHE A 3 19.66 37.71 -12.38
N GLU A 4 18.65 38.47 -12.75
CA GLU A 4 17.24 38.12 -12.56
C GLU A 4 16.86 36.82 -13.29
N ARG A 5 17.32 36.64 -14.53
CA ARG A 5 17.09 35.40 -15.30
C ARG A 5 17.81 34.19 -14.69
N GLY A 6 19.04 34.38 -14.23
CA GLY A 6 19.82 33.35 -13.52
C GLY A 6 19.10 32.89 -12.24
N TYR A 7 18.60 33.84 -11.45
CA TYR A 7 17.84 33.55 -10.24
C TYR A 7 16.54 32.78 -10.51
N GLN A 8 15.76 33.18 -11.51
CA GLN A 8 14.53 32.46 -11.88
C GLN A 8 14.82 31.02 -12.32
N ILE A 9 15.92 30.81 -13.06
CA ILE A 9 16.36 29.46 -13.44
C ILE A 9 16.72 28.65 -12.18
N PHE A 10 17.51 29.22 -11.27
CA PHE A 10 17.89 28.56 -10.02
C PHE A 10 16.66 28.12 -9.21
N VAL A 11 15.71 29.03 -8.96
CA VAL A 11 14.49 28.73 -8.22
C VAL A 11 13.67 27.62 -8.91
N ARG A 12 13.53 27.70 -10.24
CA ARG A 12 12.83 26.67 -11.01
C ARG A 12 13.52 25.31 -10.93
N THR A 13 14.86 25.29 -11.01
CA THR A 13 15.67 24.07 -10.89
C THR A 13 15.53 23.46 -9.49
N ALA A 14 15.58 24.29 -8.43
CA ALA A 14 15.35 23.82 -7.06
C ALA A 14 13.94 23.20 -6.89
N TYR A 15 12.93 23.80 -7.53
CA TYR A 15 11.57 23.27 -7.51
C TYR A 15 11.47 21.90 -8.20
N ILE A 16 12.08 21.78 -9.39
CA ILE A 16 12.16 20.51 -10.14
C ILE A 16 12.93 19.45 -9.35
N ALA A 17 14.06 19.82 -8.75
CA ALA A 17 14.85 18.91 -7.91
C ALA A 17 14.06 18.42 -6.69
N GLY A 18 13.36 19.31 -5.99
CA GLY A 18 12.52 18.94 -4.85
C GLY A 18 11.40 17.96 -5.23
N ILE A 19 10.72 18.18 -6.37
CA ILE A 19 9.72 17.26 -6.89
C ILE A 19 10.34 15.91 -7.26
N ALA A 20 11.48 15.91 -7.95
CA ALA A 20 12.18 14.69 -8.32
C ALA A 20 12.62 13.90 -7.08
N ILE A 21 13.15 14.58 -6.04
CA ILE A 21 13.50 13.95 -4.76
C ILE A 21 12.26 13.30 -4.12
N ILE A 22 11.11 13.99 -4.08
CA ILE A 22 9.88 13.41 -3.55
C ILE A 22 9.50 12.15 -4.33
N ILE A 23 9.44 12.21 -5.65
CA ILE A 23 9.03 11.09 -6.51
C ILE A 23 9.98 9.89 -6.34
N VAL A 24 11.29 10.14 -6.34
CA VAL A 24 12.30 9.07 -6.25
C VAL A 24 12.33 8.43 -4.88
N PHE A 25 12.25 9.22 -3.80
CA PHE A 25 12.42 8.70 -2.45
C PHE A 25 11.12 8.35 -1.74
N LEU A 26 9.98 8.59 -2.38
CA LEU A 26 8.67 8.18 -1.85
C LEU A 26 8.61 6.67 -1.47
N PRO A 27 9.14 5.72 -2.26
CA PRO A 27 9.18 4.31 -1.88
C PRO A 27 10.39 3.90 -1.02
N PHE A 28 11.35 4.80 -0.72
CA PHE A 28 12.60 4.42 -0.06
C PHE A 28 12.80 4.99 1.33
N SER A 29 12.52 6.28 1.52
CA SER A 29 12.97 6.96 2.74
C SER A 29 12.10 8.14 3.16
N LYS A 30 11.55 8.04 4.36
CA LYS A 30 10.79 9.14 4.99
C LYS A 30 11.65 10.38 5.23
N TYR A 31 12.93 10.20 5.54
CA TYR A 31 13.86 11.31 5.80
C TYR A 31 14.16 12.10 4.54
N ILE A 32 14.54 11.41 3.44
CA ILE A 32 14.86 12.08 2.18
C ILE A 32 13.61 12.68 1.54
N LEU A 33 12.45 12.05 1.73
CA LEU A 33 11.15 12.62 1.35
C LEU A 33 10.93 13.99 2.03
N SER A 34 11.28 14.11 3.32
CA SER A 34 11.23 15.39 4.04
C SER A 34 12.22 16.43 3.47
N ILE A 35 13.42 16.01 3.05
CA ILE A 35 14.37 16.91 2.37
C ILE A 35 13.75 17.46 1.07
N GLY A 36 13.10 16.62 0.28
CA GLY A 36 12.38 17.06 -0.91
C GLY A 36 11.30 18.10 -0.60
N MET A 37 10.53 17.91 0.48
CA MET A 37 9.53 18.89 0.93
C MET A 37 10.18 20.21 1.37
N TRP A 38 11.26 20.17 2.14
CA TRP A 38 12.00 21.36 2.54
C TRP A 38 12.61 22.11 1.33
N THR A 39 13.10 21.36 0.33
CA THR A 39 13.61 21.94 -0.92
C THR A 39 12.52 22.69 -1.68
N ILE A 40 11.32 22.10 -1.80
CA ILE A 40 10.17 22.78 -2.40
C ILE A 40 9.77 24.01 -1.57
N THR A 41 9.77 23.90 -0.23
CA THR A 41 9.46 25.02 0.66
C THR A 41 10.42 26.20 0.44
N GLY A 42 11.72 25.92 0.41
CA GLY A 42 12.74 26.93 0.14
C GLY A 42 12.54 27.58 -1.23
N ALA A 43 12.34 26.76 -2.28
CA ALA A 43 12.07 27.26 -3.62
C ALA A 43 10.79 28.12 -3.67
N TRP A 44 9.74 27.73 -2.95
CA TRP A 44 8.47 28.45 -2.86
C TRP A 44 8.63 29.83 -2.20
N ILE A 45 9.45 29.94 -1.14
CA ILE A 45 9.76 31.22 -0.49
C ILE A 45 10.57 32.09 -1.46
N LEU A 46 11.62 31.53 -2.06
CA LEU A 46 12.50 32.24 -2.98
C LEU A 46 11.76 32.75 -4.22
N GLU A 47 10.83 31.99 -4.80
CA GLU A 47 10.05 32.42 -5.98
C GLU A 47 9.33 33.76 -5.77
N ARG A 48 9.05 34.13 -4.51
CA ARG A 48 8.27 35.31 -4.14
C ARG A 48 9.10 36.48 -3.63
N VAL A 49 10.40 36.29 -3.46
CA VAL A 49 11.32 37.35 -3.02
C VAL A 49 11.39 38.43 -4.10
N ASN A 50 11.21 39.69 -3.70
CA ASN A 50 11.37 40.82 -4.61
C ASN A 50 12.84 41.15 -4.78
N LEU A 51 13.45 40.64 -5.87
CA LEU A 51 14.87 40.81 -6.16
C LEU A 51 15.31 42.28 -6.26
N LYS A 52 14.46 43.16 -6.81
CA LYS A 52 14.79 44.58 -6.91
C LYS A 52 14.97 45.24 -5.55
N LYS A 53 14.09 44.85 -4.57
CA LYS A 53 14.25 45.32 -3.19
C LYS A 53 15.46 44.70 -2.51
N PHE A 54 15.71 43.42 -2.75
CA PHE A 54 16.86 42.71 -2.21
C PHE A 54 18.18 43.29 -2.71
N THR A 55 18.35 43.41 -4.03
CA THR A 55 19.55 44.00 -4.63
C THR A 55 19.72 45.47 -4.28
N GLY A 56 18.61 46.24 -4.28
CA GLY A 56 18.63 47.67 -3.91
C GLY A 56 19.16 47.93 -2.48
N PHE A 57 18.83 47.01 -1.54
CA PHE A 57 19.36 47.11 -0.17
C PHE A 57 20.91 46.94 -0.12
N TYR A 58 21.46 46.03 -0.93
CA TYR A 58 22.87 45.73 -0.96
C TYR A 58 23.69 46.67 -1.85
N THR A 59 23.09 47.38 -2.79
CA THR A 59 23.76 48.36 -3.64
C THR A 59 23.83 49.74 -3.00
N HIS A 60 22.86 50.12 -2.17
CA HIS A 60 22.81 51.44 -1.54
C HIS A 60 23.06 51.37 -0.02
N GLY A 61 23.78 52.35 0.56
CA GLY A 61 24.04 52.49 1.99
C GLY A 61 25.45 52.09 2.43
N SER A 62 25.81 52.49 3.67
CA SER A 62 27.14 52.21 4.26
C SER A 62 27.33 50.71 4.54
N LEU A 63 28.59 50.25 4.53
CA LEU A 63 28.98 48.85 4.80
C LEU A 63 28.47 48.39 6.18
N PHE A 64 28.61 49.25 7.19
CA PHE A 64 28.15 48.98 8.54
C PHE A 64 26.64 48.71 8.60
N ARG A 65 25.82 49.55 7.94
CA ARG A 65 24.37 49.35 7.84
C ARG A 65 24.00 48.05 7.12
N LYS A 66 24.76 47.71 6.06
CA LYS A 66 24.54 46.46 5.30
C LYS A 66 24.81 45.23 6.17
N ILE A 67 25.89 45.21 6.93
CA ILE A 67 26.23 44.10 7.83
C ILE A 67 25.19 44.00 8.96
N LEU A 68 24.84 45.09 9.63
CA LEU A 68 23.93 45.09 10.79
C LEU A 68 22.49 44.70 10.42
N LEU A 69 21.97 45.18 9.28
CA LEU A 69 20.60 45.02 8.87
C LEU A 69 20.39 43.89 7.84
N ALA A 70 21.44 43.23 7.38
CA ALA A 70 21.33 42.18 6.36
C ALA A 70 20.38 41.04 6.79
N LEU A 71 20.58 40.51 7.98
CA LEU A 71 19.78 39.41 8.49
C LEU A 71 18.30 39.82 8.76
N PRO A 72 18.03 40.88 9.54
CA PRO A 72 16.64 41.34 9.75
C PRO A 72 15.93 41.69 8.45
N TYR A 73 16.60 42.35 7.51
CA TYR A 73 15.99 42.74 6.24
C TYR A 73 15.64 41.48 5.37
N THR A 74 16.57 40.53 5.33
CA THR A 74 16.33 39.27 4.61
C THR A 74 15.16 38.49 5.22
N LEU A 75 15.10 38.37 6.54
CA LEU A 75 13.98 37.76 7.26
C LEU A 75 12.67 38.50 6.98
N MET A 76 12.68 39.84 7.02
CA MET A 76 11.49 40.64 6.67
C MET A 76 10.99 40.34 5.24
N LEU A 77 11.90 40.26 4.26
CA LEU A 77 11.53 39.91 2.88
C LEU A 77 10.96 38.51 2.78
N TRP A 78 11.47 37.55 3.57
CA TRP A 78 10.91 36.20 3.62
C TRP A 78 9.48 36.20 4.20
N PHE A 79 9.26 36.87 5.34
CA PHE A 79 7.91 36.98 5.91
C PHE A 79 6.92 37.65 4.95
N VAL A 80 7.31 38.71 4.27
CA VAL A 80 6.49 39.35 3.23
C VAL A 80 6.21 38.40 2.07
N SER A 81 7.18 37.59 1.66
CA SER A 81 7.04 36.61 0.59
C SER A 81 6.09 35.47 0.97
N ILE A 82 6.23 34.96 2.19
CA ILE A 82 5.32 33.97 2.78
C ILE A 82 3.88 34.53 2.84
N GLY A 83 3.71 35.75 3.36
CA GLY A 83 2.42 36.42 3.42
C GLY A 83 1.74 36.60 2.05
N LYS A 84 2.53 36.91 1.00
CA LYS A 84 2.02 36.95 -0.39
C LYS A 84 1.56 35.58 -0.86
N GLY A 85 2.34 34.53 -0.56
CA GLY A 85 1.98 33.15 -0.89
C GLY A 85 0.65 32.74 -0.25
N PHE A 86 0.48 32.99 1.04
CA PHE A 86 -0.79 32.72 1.74
C PHE A 86 -1.95 33.56 1.18
N ARG A 87 -1.74 34.82 0.84
CA ARG A 87 -2.81 35.64 0.19
C ARG A 87 -3.29 35.04 -1.13
N VAL A 88 -2.38 34.49 -1.95
CA VAL A 88 -2.74 33.79 -3.19
C VAL A 88 -3.48 32.49 -2.86
N PHE A 89 -3.00 31.74 -1.87
CA PHE A 89 -3.60 30.50 -1.42
C PHE A 89 -5.04 30.68 -0.94
N PHE A 90 -5.30 31.67 -0.07
CA PHE A 90 -6.65 31.95 0.45
C PHE A 90 -7.65 32.42 -0.63
N ARG A 91 -7.16 32.84 -1.79
CA ARG A 91 -8.00 33.12 -2.97
C ARG A 91 -8.32 31.87 -3.78
N ASN A 92 -7.59 30.79 -3.60
CA ASN A 92 -7.80 29.50 -4.28
C ASN A 92 -8.67 28.59 -3.41
N LYS A 93 -10.00 28.79 -3.44
CA LYS A 93 -10.96 28.03 -2.63
C LYS A 93 -10.76 26.49 -2.71
N PRO A 94 -10.59 25.86 -3.90
CA PRO A 94 -10.36 24.43 -3.98
C PRO A 94 -9.11 23.97 -3.19
N ALA A 95 -7.99 24.66 -3.31
CA ALA A 95 -6.77 24.31 -2.59
C ALA A 95 -6.91 24.51 -1.07
N MET A 96 -7.59 25.58 -0.67
CA MET A 96 -7.86 25.87 0.73
C MET A 96 -8.76 24.80 1.36
N ILE A 97 -9.82 24.37 0.66
CA ILE A 97 -10.72 23.32 1.15
C ILE A 97 -9.98 21.98 1.25
N LEU A 98 -9.14 21.63 0.27
CA LEU A 98 -8.31 20.42 0.37
C LEU A 98 -7.39 20.46 1.59
N ALA A 99 -6.72 21.59 1.84
CA ALA A 99 -5.80 21.76 2.97
C ALA A 99 -6.51 21.90 4.32
N SER A 100 -7.81 22.24 4.34
CA SER A 100 -8.56 22.42 5.60
C SER A 100 -8.73 21.14 6.42
N LEU A 101 -8.47 19.97 5.82
CA LEU A 101 -8.35 18.72 6.59
C LEU A 101 -7.25 18.79 7.65
N TYR A 102 -6.18 19.54 7.41
CA TYR A 102 -5.15 19.78 8.43
C TYR A 102 -5.71 20.60 9.60
N VAL A 103 -6.57 21.58 9.30
CA VAL A 103 -7.27 22.38 10.31
C VAL A 103 -8.21 21.49 11.14
N LEU A 104 -8.90 20.53 10.53
CA LEU A 104 -9.73 19.56 11.25
C LEU A 104 -8.91 18.79 12.30
N HIS A 105 -7.69 18.35 11.97
CA HIS A 105 -6.80 17.68 12.93
C HIS A 105 -6.32 18.64 14.04
N ILE A 106 -6.12 19.94 13.75
CA ILE A 106 -5.82 20.94 14.78
C ILE A 106 -7.04 21.13 15.70
N LEU A 107 -8.23 21.23 15.16
CA LEU A 107 -9.46 21.36 15.96
C LEU A 107 -9.69 20.12 16.84
N GLY A 108 -9.29 18.93 16.38
CA GLY A 108 -9.32 17.71 17.18
C GLY A 108 -8.44 17.74 18.44
N LEU A 109 -7.52 18.69 18.58
CA LEU A 109 -6.75 18.89 19.82
C LEU A 109 -7.64 19.36 20.99
N ILE A 110 -8.78 19.98 20.72
CA ILE A 110 -9.71 20.46 21.76
C ILE A 110 -10.25 19.31 22.59
N PHE A 111 -10.40 18.12 21.99
CA PHE A 111 -10.96 16.93 22.63
C PHE A 111 -9.87 15.88 22.98
N THR A 112 -8.60 16.25 22.88
CA THR A 112 -7.46 15.34 23.02
C THR A 112 -6.90 15.36 24.43
N SER A 113 -6.66 14.17 25.02
CA SER A 113 -5.91 14.00 26.27
C SER A 113 -4.42 13.70 26.03
N ASP A 114 -4.07 12.95 24.99
CA ASP A 114 -2.68 12.63 24.60
C ASP A 114 -2.13 13.64 23.58
N PHE A 115 -1.64 14.78 24.08
CA PHE A 115 -1.00 15.80 23.25
C PHE A 115 0.32 15.34 22.62
N GLY A 116 1.04 14.41 23.26
CA GLY A 116 2.30 13.87 22.72
C GLY A 116 2.06 13.12 21.41
N TYR A 117 1.06 12.25 21.41
CA TYR A 117 0.64 11.56 20.19
C TYR A 117 0.05 12.53 19.15
N ALA A 118 -0.80 13.46 19.56
CA ALA A 118 -1.45 14.42 18.66
C ALA A 118 -0.44 15.29 17.90
N LEU A 119 0.61 15.81 18.54
CA LEU A 119 1.67 16.59 17.88
C LEU A 119 2.48 15.74 16.89
N LYS A 120 2.74 14.46 17.22
CA LYS A 120 3.39 13.52 16.28
C LYS A 120 2.50 13.28 15.08
N ASP A 121 1.20 13.14 15.27
CA ASP A 121 0.21 12.95 14.19
C ASP A 121 0.14 14.17 13.28
N LEU A 122 0.03 15.39 13.84
CA LEU A 122 0.06 16.64 13.08
C LEU A 122 1.33 16.78 12.25
N ARG A 123 2.51 16.43 12.80
CA ARG A 123 3.77 16.44 12.05
C ARG A 123 3.72 15.46 10.88
N THR A 124 3.16 14.28 11.08
CA THR A 124 3.00 13.26 10.02
C THR A 124 2.08 13.77 8.91
N LYS A 125 1.04 14.51 9.27
CA LYS A 125 0.00 15.03 8.37
C LYS A 125 0.32 16.42 7.77
N ALA A 126 1.47 17.03 8.07
CA ALA A 126 1.89 18.31 7.50
C ALA A 126 1.80 18.40 5.96
N PRO A 127 2.05 17.33 5.17
CA PRO A 127 1.86 17.36 3.72
C PRO A 127 0.44 17.76 3.28
N ILE A 128 -0.60 17.55 4.11
CA ILE A 128 -1.99 17.96 3.85
C ILE A 128 -2.09 19.47 3.61
N LEU A 129 -1.36 20.27 4.38
CA LEU A 129 -1.31 21.73 4.25
C LEU A 129 -0.29 22.17 3.20
N ILE A 130 0.91 21.60 3.27
CA ILE A 130 2.09 22.07 2.55
C ILE A 130 1.96 21.85 1.04
N LEU A 131 1.53 20.69 0.59
CA LEU A 131 1.51 20.34 -0.83
C LEU A 131 0.43 21.09 -1.62
N PRO A 132 -0.83 21.20 -1.14
CA PRO A 132 -1.82 22.08 -1.79
C PRO A 132 -1.39 23.54 -1.83
N LEU A 133 -0.79 24.05 -0.74
CA LEU A 133 -0.26 25.42 -0.69
C LEU A 133 0.77 25.66 -1.79
N TYR A 134 1.74 24.78 -1.95
CA TYR A 134 2.82 24.97 -2.92
C TYR A 134 2.33 24.82 -4.36
N PHE A 135 1.67 23.72 -4.69
CA PHE A 135 1.22 23.48 -6.05
C PHE A 135 0.17 24.49 -6.54
N SER A 136 -0.69 24.99 -5.64
CA SER A 136 -1.73 25.94 -6.03
C SER A 136 -1.24 27.39 -6.18
N THR A 137 -0.07 27.70 -5.63
CA THR A 137 0.44 29.08 -5.60
C THR A 137 1.71 29.29 -6.41
N SER A 138 2.38 28.22 -6.84
CA SER A 138 3.57 28.29 -7.69
C SER A 138 3.22 28.13 -9.17
N LYS A 139 4.18 28.47 -10.04
CA LYS A 139 4.03 28.34 -11.48
C LYS A 139 3.88 26.89 -11.91
N ALA A 140 2.74 26.56 -12.48
CA ALA A 140 2.43 25.22 -12.96
C ALA A 140 3.42 24.73 -14.04
N PHE A 141 3.59 23.40 -14.09
CA PHE A 141 4.46 22.73 -15.05
C PHE A 141 3.77 22.56 -16.41
N GLY A 142 4.58 22.64 -17.48
CA GLY A 142 4.10 22.30 -18.81
C GLY A 142 3.98 20.79 -18.99
N ARG A 143 3.31 20.38 -20.06
CA ARG A 143 2.98 18.99 -20.37
C ARG A 143 4.24 18.09 -20.47
N ASN A 144 5.33 18.62 -21.06
CA ASN A 144 6.55 17.84 -21.19
C ASN A 144 7.22 17.57 -19.83
N ASP A 145 7.27 18.54 -18.94
CA ASP A 145 7.82 18.35 -17.60
C ASP A 145 6.96 17.38 -16.80
N PHE A 146 5.64 17.48 -16.92
CA PHE A 146 4.70 16.54 -16.30
C PHE A 146 4.98 15.10 -16.75
N TYR A 147 5.11 14.84 -18.05
CA TYR A 147 5.40 13.49 -18.55
C TYR A 147 6.78 13.00 -18.12
N ARG A 148 7.79 13.88 -18.03
CA ARG A 148 9.11 13.51 -17.49
C ARG A 148 9.00 13.05 -16.04
N PHE A 149 8.24 13.75 -15.20
CA PHE A 149 8.00 13.34 -13.80
C PHE A 149 7.28 12.00 -13.72
N MET A 150 6.28 11.77 -14.57
CA MET A 150 5.59 10.47 -14.61
C MET A 150 6.51 9.34 -15.08
N MET A 151 7.38 9.59 -16.05
CA MET A 151 8.39 8.60 -16.47
C MET A 151 9.41 8.31 -15.36
N ILE A 152 9.90 9.34 -14.65
CA ILE A 152 10.78 9.16 -13.49
C ILE A 152 10.09 8.30 -12.44
N PHE A 153 8.82 8.56 -12.15
CA PHE A 153 8.03 7.77 -11.21
C PHE A 153 7.95 6.29 -11.61
N VAL A 154 7.61 6.01 -12.86
CA VAL A 154 7.50 4.63 -13.37
C VAL A 154 8.85 3.91 -13.34
N LEU A 155 9.92 4.55 -13.87
CA LEU A 155 11.26 3.96 -13.92
C LEU A 155 11.83 3.72 -12.52
N ASN A 156 11.59 4.64 -11.59
CA ASN A 156 11.97 4.46 -10.19
C ASN A 156 11.32 3.21 -9.58
N LEU A 157 10.02 3.00 -9.82
CA LEU A 157 9.33 1.80 -9.34
C LEU A 157 9.81 0.52 -10.03
N VAL A 158 10.25 0.57 -11.28
CA VAL A 158 10.93 -0.58 -11.92
C VAL A 158 12.20 -0.92 -11.14
N ILE A 159 13.04 0.05 -10.80
CA ILE A 159 14.27 -0.16 -10.03
C ILE A 159 13.94 -0.75 -8.65
N VAL A 160 12.94 -0.19 -7.94
CA VAL A 160 12.50 -0.69 -6.62
C VAL A 160 12.05 -2.15 -6.70
N THR A 161 11.21 -2.46 -7.68
CA THR A 161 10.64 -3.81 -7.81
C THR A 161 11.68 -4.83 -8.24
N LEU A 162 12.62 -4.46 -9.11
CA LEU A 162 13.77 -5.30 -9.47
C LEU A 162 14.68 -5.56 -8.26
N ALA A 163 15.01 -4.52 -7.49
CA ALA A 163 15.82 -4.64 -6.28
C ALA A 163 15.15 -5.51 -5.22
N ASN A 164 13.84 -5.35 -5.02
CA ASN A 164 13.08 -6.19 -4.10
C ASN A 164 13.02 -7.65 -4.59
N THR A 165 12.83 -7.87 -5.88
CA THR A 165 12.83 -9.22 -6.46
C THR A 165 14.21 -9.87 -6.31
N TRP A 166 15.28 -9.13 -6.59
CA TRP A 166 16.64 -9.63 -6.35
C TRP A 166 16.87 -10.04 -4.89
N LYS A 167 16.43 -9.20 -3.93
CA LYS A 167 16.50 -9.55 -2.50
C LYS A 167 15.70 -10.82 -2.20
N LEU A 168 14.51 -10.99 -2.78
CA LEU A 168 13.66 -12.16 -2.56
C LEU A 168 14.34 -13.49 -2.97
N PHE A 169 15.19 -13.44 -3.98
CA PHE A 169 15.90 -14.64 -4.46
C PHE A 169 17.25 -14.87 -3.76
N ASN A 170 17.85 -13.85 -3.15
CA ASN A 170 19.19 -13.95 -2.55
C ASN A 170 19.20 -13.91 -1.02
N PHE A 171 18.08 -13.56 -0.38
CA PHE A 171 17.96 -13.51 1.08
C PHE A 171 16.71 -14.26 1.54
N GLU A 172 16.81 -14.86 2.70
CA GLU A 172 15.67 -15.51 3.34
C GLU A 172 14.83 -14.48 4.09
N PHE A 173 13.53 -14.53 3.85
CA PHE A 173 12.53 -13.70 4.56
C PHE A 173 11.51 -14.60 5.23
N ILE A 174 11.30 -14.39 6.52
CA ILE A 174 10.22 -15.04 7.28
C ILE A 174 8.86 -14.63 6.71
N ASP A 175 8.70 -13.35 6.43
CA ASP A 175 7.52 -12.80 5.76
C ASP A 175 7.94 -12.05 4.48
N ILE A 176 7.35 -12.40 3.34
CA ILE A 176 7.61 -11.75 2.05
C ILE A 176 7.29 -10.25 2.08
N ARG A 177 6.43 -9.81 3.03
CA ARG A 177 6.08 -8.40 3.23
C ARG A 177 7.24 -7.54 3.74
N ASP A 178 8.23 -8.15 4.39
CA ASP A 178 9.40 -7.47 4.94
C ASP A 178 10.44 -7.07 3.89
N ILE A 179 10.26 -7.48 2.63
CA ILE A 179 11.12 -7.10 1.51
C ILE A 179 11.14 -5.57 1.35
N SER A 180 10.01 -4.91 1.58
CA SER A 180 9.88 -3.45 1.52
C SER A 180 10.00 -2.82 2.91
N ARG A 181 11.19 -2.87 3.52
CA ARG A 181 11.46 -2.36 4.89
C ARG A 181 11.11 -0.90 5.12
N HIS A 182 11.12 -0.06 4.09
CA HIS A 182 11.03 1.40 4.25
C HIS A 182 9.62 1.95 4.03
N VAL A 183 8.81 1.27 3.24
CA VAL A 183 7.42 1.65 2.94
C VAL A 183 6.57 0.39 2.99
N SER A 184 5.37 0.49 3.57
CA SER A 184 4.41 -0.61 3.59
C SER A 184 4.23 -1.21 2.19
N HIS A 185 4.28 -2.54 2.08
CA HIS A 185 4.04 -3.28 0.85
C HIS A 185 2.70 -2.88 0.18
N ILE A 186 1.73 -2.41 0.98
CA ILE A 186 0.43 -1.94 0.50
C ILE A 186 0.59 -0.62 -0.25
N ILE A 187 1.27 0.38 0.35
CA ILE A 187 1.51 1.68 -0.30
C ILE A 187 2.35 1.49 -1.57
N LEU A 188 3.35 0.60 -1.56
CA LEU A 188 4.10 0.24 -2.76
C LEU A 188 3.18 -0.36 -3.83
N GLY A 189 2.25 -1.25 -3.45
CA GLY A 189 1.25 -1.81 -4.35
C GLY A 189 0.35 -0.76 -5.00
N LEU A 190 -0.05 0.29 -4.25
CA LEU A 190 -0.82 1.43 -4.80
C LEU A 190 0.00 2.25 -5.79
N MET A 191 1.27 2.51 -5.49
CA MET A 191 2.18 3.20 -6.40
C MET A 191 2.38 2.42 -7.71
N ILE A 192 2.54 1.09 -7.61
CA ILE A 192 2.66 0.21 -8.79
C ILE A 192 1.36 0.20 -9.59
N SER A 193 0.20 0.13 -8.91
CA SER A 193 -1.11 0.22 -9.60
C SER A 193 -1.24 1.52 -10.38
N MET A 194 -0.82 2.65 -9.79
CA MET A 194 -0.80 3.92 -10.50
C MET A 194 0.19 3.92 -11.68
N ALA A 195 1.39 3.34 -11.50
CA ALA A 195 2.41 3.26 -12.54
C ALA A 195 1.95 2.39 -13.74
N LEU A 196 1.16 1.33 -13.49
CA LEU A 196 0.50 0.53 -14.53
C LEU A 196 -0.40 1.38 -15.41
N PHE A 197 -1.21 2.27 -14.84
CA PHE A 197 -2.07 3.15 -15.61
C PHE A 197 -1.28 4.26 -16.31
N VAL A 198 -0.21 4.77 -15.71
CA VAL A 198 0.71 5.71 -16.38
C VAL A 198 1.36 5.06 -17.59
N ALA A 199 1.89 3.83 -17.45
CA ALA A 199 2.46 3.08 -18.58
C ALA A 199 1.39 2.78 -19.66
N GLY A 200 0.17 2.39 -19.24
CA GLY A 200 -0.98 2.18 -20.12
C GLY A 200 -1.35 3.43 -20.92
N TYR A 201 -1.27 4.62 -20.32
CA TYR A 201 -1.46 5.87 -21.04
C TYR A 201 -0.46 6.06 -22.19
N PHE A 202 0.82 5.79 -21.94
CA PHE A 202 1.85 5.89 -22.99
C PHE A 202 1.69 4.81 -24.07
N LEU A 203 1.20 3.63 -23.71
CA LEU A 203 0.94 2.55 -24.65
C LEU A 203 -0.22 2.87 -25.61
N VAL A 204 -1.35 3.38 -25.08
CA VAL A 204 -2.63 3.48 -25.81
C VAL A 204 -2.92 4.89 -26.31
N ARG A 205 -2.84 5.89 -25.44
CA ARG A 205 -3.40 7.22 -25.71
C ARG A 205 -2.48 8.20 -26.42
N LYS A 206 -1.20 8.08 -26.27
CA LYS A 206 -0.27 9.00 -26.90
C LYS A 206 -0.02 8.64 -28.37
N LYS A 207 -0.84 9.15 -29.27
CA LYS A 207 -0.81 8.84 -30.72
C LYS A 207 0.56 9.02 -31.41
N ARG A 208 1.40 9.95 -30.94
CA ARG A 208 2.75 10.23 -31.52
C ARG A 208 3.90 9.58 -30.73
N THR A 209 3.62 8.57 -29.92
CA THR A 209 4.67 7.87 -29.18
C THR A 209 5.39 6.89 -30.11
N SER A 210 6.74 6.91 -30.08
CA SER A 210 7.57 5.95 -30.80
C SER A 210 7.18 4.50 -30.44
N VAL A 211 7.29 3.60 -31.41
CA VAL A 211 7.05 2.15 -31.21
C VAL A 211 7.91 1.61 -30.07
N TRP A 212 9.16 2.04 -29.96
CA TRP A 212 10.05 1.63 -28.87
C TRP A 212 9.52 1.99 -27.48
N ILE A 213 8.97 3.19 -27.30
CA ILE A 213 8.36 3.61 -26.03
C ILE A 213 7.14 2.74 -25.72
N LYS A 214 6.36 2.36 -26.72
CA LYS A 214 5.21 1.46 -26.55
C LYS A 214 5.64 0.06 -26.12
N LEU A 215 6.69 -0.48 -26.74
CA LEU A 215 7.25 -1.78 -26.37
C LEU A 215 7.79 -1.76 -24.94
N VAL A 216 8.55 -0.73 -24.56
CA VAL A 216 9.04 -0.56 -23.20
C VAL A 216 7.88 -0.45 -22.20
N ALA A 217 6.85 0.33 -22.53
CA ALA A 217 5.67 0.44 -21.67
C ALA A 217 4.96 -0.91 -21.49
N LEU A 218 4.85 -1.71 -22.55
CA LEU A 218 4.28 -3.07 -22.48
C LEU A 218 5.10 -3.99 -21.57
N VAL A 219 6.42 -4.00 -21.72
CA VAL A 219 7.33 -4.78 -20.85
C VAL A 219 7.19 -4.35 -19.38
N ILE A 220 7.11 -3.05 -19.11
CA ILE A 220 6.92 -2.52 -17.74
C ILE A 220 5.56 -2.97 -17.17
N ILE A 221 4.49 -2.93 -17.97
CA ILE A 221 3.16 -3.39 -17.54
C ILE A 221 3.21 -4.86 -17.16
N VAL A 222 3.76 -5.70 -18.02
CA VAL A 222 3.91 -7.15 -17.76
C VAL A 222 4.73 -7.38 -16.49
N TRP A 223 5.86 -6.68 -16.35
CA TRP A 223 6.71 -6.77 -15.16
C TRP A 223 5.97 -6.40 -13.87
N PHE A 224 5.26 -5.29 -13.85
CA PHE A 224 4.52 -4.85 -12.66
C PHE A 224 3.38 -5.82 -12.28
N LEU A 225 2.68 -6.38 -13.26
CA LEU A 225 1.67 -7.41 -13.00
C LEU A 225 2.31 -8.67 -12.39
N ILE A 226 3.42 -9.13 -12.93
CA ILE A 226 4.20 -10.26 -12.37
C ILE A 226 4.65 -9.92 -10.94
N TYR A 227 5.18 -8.72 -10.70
CA TYR A 227 5.65 -8.31 -9.39
C TYR A 227 4.52 -8.24 -8.35
N LEU A 228 3.33 -7.74 -8.70
CA LEU A 228 2.18 -7.73 -7.79
C LEU A 228 1.78 -9.15 -7.35
N VAL A 229 1.95 -10.14 -8.24
CA VAL A 229 1.71 -11.55 -7.90
C VAL A 229 2.84 -12.09 -7.02
N ILE A 230 4.11 -11.91 -7.40
CA ILE A 230 5.29 -12.36 -6.62
C ILE A 230 5.28 -11.78 -5.21
N SER A 231 4.99 -10.48 -5.07
CA SER A 231 4.94 -9.79 -3.78
C SER A 231 3.69 -10.12 -2.94
N ARG A 232 2.79 -10.95 -3.48
CA ARG A 232 1.50 -11.31 -2.87
C ARG A 232 0.69 -10.08 -2.41
N SER A 233 0.79 -8.97 -3.15
CA SER A 233 0.12 -7.71 -2.82
C SER A 233 -1.35 -7.71 -3.28
N PHE A 234 -2.22 -8.35 -2.49
CA PHE A 234 -3.66 -8.39 -2.83
C PHE A 234 -4.31 -7.02 -2.89
N THR A 235 -3.93 -6.11 -2.01
CA THR A 235 -4.48 -4.74 -2.04
C THR A 235 -4.07 -4.04 -3.33
N GLY A 236 -2.80 -4.13 -3.75
CA GLY A 236 -2.34 -3.55 -5.01
C GLY A 236 -3.06 -4.14 -6.22
N LEU A 237 -3.13 -5.48 -6.30
CA LEU A 237 -3.81 -6.17 -7.40
C LEU A 237 -5.32 -5.88 -7.41
N GLY A 238 -5.97 -5.92 -6.25
CA GLY A 238 -7.40 -5.64 -6.12
C GLY A 238 -7.75 -4.21 -6.54
N VAL A 239 -6.99 -3.21 -6.07
CA VAL A 239 -7.18 -1.81 -6.45
C VAL A 239 -6.91 -1.61 -7.95
N PHE A 240 -5.90 -2.27 -8.53
CA PHE A 240 -5.67 -2.24 -9.98
C PHE A 240 -6.87 -2.79 -10.76
N ILE A 241 -7.39 -3.97 -10.40
CA ILE A 241 -8.54 -4.61 -11.06
C ILE A 241 -9.79 -3.72 -10.95
N VAL A 242 -10.09 -3.22 -9.75
CA VAL A 242 -11.26 -2.34 -9.52
C VAL A 242 -11.13 -1.05 -10.32
N THR A 243 -9.94 -0.43 -10.32
CA THR A 243 -9.70 0.80 -11.08
C THR A 243 -9.85 0.55 -12.58
N LEU A 244 -9.29 -0.54 -13.09
CA LEU A 244 -9.45 -0.95 -14.50
C LEU A 244 -10.92 -1.15 -14.84
N PHE A 245 -11.67 -1.86 -14.00
CA PHE A 245 -13.10 -2.08 -14.20
C PHE A 245 -13.89 -0.77 -14.25
N VAL A 246 -13.67 0.13 -13.29
CA VAL A 246 -14.34 1.45 -13.26
C VAL A 246 -14.00 2.28 -14.50
N LEU A 247 -12.74 2.29 -14.93
CA LEU A 247 -12.34 2.98 -16.15
C LEU A 247 -13.01 2.36 -17.40
N LEU A 248 -13.07 1.03 -17.51
CA LEU A 248 -13.77 0.36 -18.60
C LEU A 248 -15.26 0.74 -18.63
N VAL A 249 -15.92 0.80 -17.47
CA VAL A 249 -17.31 1.29 -17.36
C VAL A 249 -17.42 2.71 -17.90
N ILE A 250 -16.57 3.64 -17.42
CA ILE A 250 -16.58 5.03 -17.85
C ILE A 250 -16.36 5.15 -19.37
N TYR A 251 -15.39 4.39 -19.92
CA TYR A 251 -15.12 4.37 -21.36
C TYR A 251 -16.30 3.81 -22.17
N THR A 252 -16.98 2.79 -21.67
CA THR A 252 -18.18 2.24 -22.31
C THR A 252 -19.27 3.31 -22.48
N PHE A 253 -19.49 4.12 -21.46
CA PHE A 253 -20.51 5.20 -21.54
C PHE A 253 -20.04 6.41 -22.36
N ARG A 254 -18.77 6.75 -22.35
CA ARG A 254 -18.22 7.93 -23.06
C ARG A 254 -17.87 7.68 -24.52
N SER A 255 -17.55 6.44 -24.90
CA SER A 255 -17.16 6.13 -26.28
C SER A 255 -18.33 6.26 -27.25
N ARG A 256 -18.07 6.81 -28.43
CA ARG A 256 -19.04 6.81 -29.55
C ARG A 256 -18.91 5.56 -30.45
N SER A 257 -17.76 4.86 -30.39
CA SER A 257 -17.51 3.68 -31.20
C SER A 257 -18.14 2.43 -30.57
N ILE A 258 -18.99 1.74 -31.35
CA ILE A 258 -19.62 0.48 -30.91
C ILE A 258 -18.57 -0.61 -30.66
N TRP A 259 -17.50 -0.65 -31.44
CA TRP A 259 -16.42 -1.63 -31.30
C TRP A 259 -15.63 -1.41 -30.00
N LEU A 260 -15.38 -0.15 -29.62
CA LEU A 260 -14.75 0.15 -28.34
C LEU A 260 -15.65 -0.21 -27.16
N LYS A 261 -16.96 0.08 -27.25
CA LYS A 261 -17.93 -0.36 -26.24
C LYS A 261 -17.93 -1.87 -26.09
N ALA A 262 -18.04 -2.59 -27.20
CA ALA A 262 -18.02 -4.06 -27.21
C ALA A 262 -16.70 -4.59 -26.59
N GLY A 263 -15.56 -4.02 -26.94
CA GLY A 263 -14.27 -4.38 -26.37
C GLY A 263 -14.20 -4.14 -24.85
N CYS A 264 -14.71 -3.02 -24.36
CA CYS A 264 -14.79 -2.74 -22.91
C CYS A 264 -15.72 -3.73 -22.20
N VAL A 265 -16.91 -3.99 -22.74
CA VAL A 265 -17.86 -4.95 -22.16
C VAL A 265 -17.28 -6.36 -22.14
N LEU A 266 -16.64 -6.80 -23.24
CA LEU A 266 -15.95 -8.08 -23.30
C LEU A 266 -14.83 -8.17 -22.25
N SER A 267 -14.01 -7.12 -22.10
CA SER A 267 -12.94 -7.08 -21.11
C SER A 267 -13.50 -7.16 -19.68
N MET A 268 -14.60 -6.47 -19.39
CA MET A 268 -15.29 -6.57 -18.08
C MET A 268 -15.84 -7.97 -17.85
N ALA A 269 -16.47 -8.58 -18.87
CA ALA A 269 -16.98 -9.93 -18.79
C ALA A 269 -15.85 -10.95 -18.53
N LEU A 270 -14.72 -10.83 -19.23
CA LEU A 270 -13.56 -11.68 -19.02
C LEU A 270 -12.97 -11.52 -17.62
N LEU A 271 -12.90 -10.31 -17.08
CA LEU A 271 -12.45 -10.08 -15.70
C LEU A 271 -13.37 -10.71 -14.68
N LEU A 272 -14.69 -10.52 -14.81
CA LEU A 272 -15.67 -11.04 -13.83
C LEU A 272 -15.85 -12.55 -13.96
N VAL A 273 -16.09 -13.04 -15.16
CA VAL A 273 -16.35 -14.47 -15.39
C VAL A 273 -15.06 -15.27 -15.22
N GLY A 274 -13.97 -14.84 -15.87
CA GLY A 274 -12.68 -15.54 -15.77
C GLY A 274 -12.13 -15.54 -14.35
N GLY A 275 -12.17 -14.39 -13.68
CA GLY A 275 -11.79 -14.27 -12.26
C GLY A 275 -12.68 -15.10 -11.34
N GLY A 276 -14.01 -15.08 -11.57
CA GLY A 276 -14.96 -15.87 -10.81
C GLY A 276 -14.77 -17.38 -10.99
N LEU A 277 -14.56 -17.84 -12.22
CA LEU A 277 -14.27 -19.26 -12.50
C LEU A 277 -12.94 -19.69 -11.88
N TYR A 278 -11.91 -18.85 -11.95
CA TYR A 278 -10.62 -19.11 -11.33
C TYR A 278 -10.74 -19.24 -9.80
N LEU A 279 -11.42 -18.28 -9.14
CA LEU A 279 -11.69 -18.36 -7.70
C LEU A 279 -12.52 -19.59 -7.32
N ARG A 280 -13.58 -19.87 -8.08
CA ARG A 280 -14.40 -21.07 -7.88
C ARG A 280 -13.59 -22.36 -7.99
N SER A 281 -12.69 -22.44 -8.95
CA SER A 281 -11.79 -23.58 -9.11
C SER A 281 -10.90 -23.76 -7.88
N ILE A 282 -10.28 -22.69 -7.38
CA ILE A 282 -9.42 -22.74 -6.19
C ILE A 282 -10.21 -23.15 -4.94
N VAL A 283 -11.38 -22.55 -4.73
CA VAL A 283 -12.23 -22.87 -3.57
C VAL A 283 -12.70 -24.33 -3.64
N ARG A 284 -13.12 -24.80 -4.81
CA ARG A 284 -13.50 -26.20 -5.01
C ARG A 284 -12.35 -27.15 -4.72
N ASP A 285 -11.14 -26.83 -5.20
CA ASP A 285 -9.94 -27.64 -4.96
C ASP A 285 -9.57 -27.68 -3.48
N TYR A 286 -9.75 -26.56 -2.75
CA TYR A 286 -9.49 -26.47 -1.31
C TYR A 286 -10.44 -27.37 -0.50
N TYR A 287 -11.75 -27.38 -0.83
CA TYR A 287 -12.75 -28.20 -0.14
C TYR A 287 -12.87 -29.62 -0.69
N ARG A 288 -12.07 -29.97 -1.70
CA ARG A 288 -12.04 -31.34 -2.20
C ARG A 288 -11.19 -32.20 -1.28
N VAL A 289 -11.85 -33.13 -0.56
CA VAL A 289 -11.20 -34.06 0.38
C VAL A 289 -11.24 -35.45 -0.21
N GLU A 290 -10.15 -36.20 -0.01
CA GLU A 290 -10.07 -37.62 -0.39
C GLU A 290 -11.11 -38.46 0.38
N THR A 291 -11.63 -39.45 -0.28
CA THR A 291 -12.52 -40.43 0.37
C THR A 291 -11.68 -41.57 0.93
N VAL A 292 -11.67 -41.73 2.26
CA VAL A 292 -10.93 -42.77 2.96
C VAL A 292 -11.87 -43.73 3.63
N ASP A 293 -11.73 -45.02 3.32
CA ASP A 293 -12.42 -46.10 4.04
C ASP A 293 -11.63 -46.41 5.32
N TYR A 294 -12.09 -45.90 6.44
CA TYR A 294 -11.41 -46.05 7.73
C TYR A 294 -11.35 -47.51 8.23
N SER A 295 -12.17 -48.40 7.68
CA SER A 295 -12.15 -49.84 8.03
C SER A 295 -10.98 -50.58 7.39
N LYS A 296 -10.40 -50.02 6.31
CA LYS A 296 -9.32 -50.60 5.51
C LYS A 296 -7.96 -49.92 5.73
N LEU A 297 -7.83 -49.14 6.80
CA LEU A 297 -6.54 -48.52 7.11
C LEU A 297 -5.51 -49.57 7.44
N GLU A 298 -4.33 -49.48 6.79
CA GLU A 298 -3.19 -50.37 7.12
C GLU A 298 -2.71 -50.05 8.53
N LYS A 299 -2.50 -51.11 9.31
CA LYS A 299 -2.09 -51.02 10.74
C LYS A 299 -0.59 -50.78 10.93
N VAL A 300 0.21 -51.20 9.96
CA VAL A 300 1.67 -51.13 10.03
C VAL A 300 2.25 -50.50 8.77
N SER A 301 3.40 -49.85 8.92
CA SER A 301 4.18 -49.30 7.81
C SER A 301 4.85 -50.43 6.99
N PRO A 302 5.42 -50.12 5.81
CA PRO A 302 6.22 -51.08 5.05
C PRO A 302 7.41 -51.65 5.82
N LEU A 303 7.90 -50.95 6.85
CA LEU A 303 8.98 -51.40 7.74
C LEU A 303 8.46 -52.25 8.93
N GLY A 304 7.14 -52.48 9.02
CA GLY A 304 6.51 -53.28 10.07
C GLY A 304 6.15 -52.51 11.34
N ASN A 305 6.38 -51.21 11.40
CA ASN A 305 6.10 -50.42 12.58
C ASN A 305 4.62 -49.99 12.63
N PRO A 306 3.97 -49.92 13.81
CA PRO A 306 2.57 -49.60 13.92
C PRO A 306 2.28 -48.14 13.56
N TYR A 307 1.26 -47.90 12.73
CA TYR A 307 0.76 -46.57 12.44
C TYR A 307 -0.10 -46.01 13.57
N THR A 308 0.00 -44.71 13.79
CA THR A 308 -0.96 -43.94 14.58
C THR A 308 -2.04 -43.38 13.64
N HIS A 309 -3.31 -43.65 13.94
CA HIS A 309 -4.48 -43.15 13.24
C HIS A 309 -5.40 -42.40 14.20
N ASN A 310 -5.56 -41.10 14.03
CA ASN A 310 -6.58 -40.33 14.73
C ASN A 310 -7.73 -40.00 13.77
N ILE A 311 -8.66 -40.94 13.64
CA ILE A 311 -9.82 -40.83 12.73
C ILE A 311 -10.87 -39.81 13.18
N GLN A 312 -10.80 -39.34 14.44
CA GLN A 312 -11.70 -38.30 14.95
C GLN A 312 -11.27 -36.92 14.49
N ASN A 313 -9.98 -36.71 14.28
CA ASN A 313 -9.45 -35.46 13.79
C ASN A 313 -9.55 -35.41 12.26
N LYS A 314 -10.46 -34.57 11.74
CA LYS A 314 -10.75 -34.44 10.31
C LYS A 314 -9.93 -33.35 9.61
N GLN A 315 -8.86 -32.84 10.25
CA GLN A 315 -8.00 -31.85 9.62
C GLN A 315 -7.35 -32.40 8.34
N THR A 316 -7.35 -31.59 7.30
CA THR A 316 -6.74 -31.94 6.01
C THR A 316 -5.76 -30.86 5.57
N GLU A 317 -4.79 -31.23 4.73
CA GLU A 317 -3.91 -30.34 4.01
C GLU A 317 -3.96 -30.70 2.53
N ASN A 318 -4.32 -29.74 1.68
CA ASN A 318 -4.53 -29.94 0.24
C ASN A 318 -5.44 -31.15 -0.09
N GLY A 319 -6.47 -31.39 0.74
CA GLY A 319 -7.44 -32.45 0.57
C GLY A 319 -7.07 -33.82 1.17
N HIS A 320 -5.90 -33.97 1.77
CA HIS A 320 -5.43 -35.22 2.39
C HIS A 320 -5.44 -35.14 3.91
N TYR A 321 -5.90 -36.20 4.59
CA TYR A 321 -5.99 -36.22 6.05
C TYR A 321 -4.61 -36.18 6.71
N LEU A 322 -4.48 -35.33 7.74
CA LEU A 322 -3.23 -35.15 8.47
C LEU A 322 -2.91 -36.33 9.39
N TRP A 323 -3.91 -36.82 10.09
CA TRP A 323 -3.74 -37.68 11.28
C TRP A 323 -3.98 -39.17 11.03
N ILE A 324 -3.84 -39.61 9.76
CA ILE A 324 -3.83 -41.04 9.40
C ILE A 324 -2.47 -41.42 8.81
N TYR A 325 -2.06 -42.67 8.97
CA TYR A 325 -0.78 -43.21 8.52
C TYR A 325 0.43 -42.44 9.06
N VAL A 326 0.45 -42.12 10.36
CA VAL A 326 1.56 -41.42 11.01
C VAL A 326 2.42 -42.40 11.76
N GLN A 327 3.71 -42.48 11.41
CA GLN A 327 4.72 -43.27 12.12
C GLN A 327 5.84 -42.35 12.59
N TRP A 328 5.79 -42.01 13.87
CA TRP A 328 6.60 -40.94 14.47
C TRP A 328 8.11 -41.28 14.50
N ASP A 329 8.47 -42.54 14.83
CA ASP A 329 9.86 -42.92 14.95
C ASP A 329 10.54 -42.96 13.58
N GLU A 330 9.86 -43.47 12.54
CA GLU A 330 10.38 -43.48 11.19
C GLU A 330 10.55 -42.04 10.65
N LEU A 331 9.62 -41.16 10.95
CA LEU A 331 9.74 -39.74 10.57
C LEU A 331 10.93 -39.09 11.27
N ARG A 332 11.12 -39.34 12.58
CA ARG A 332 12.22 -38.78 13.35
C ARG A 332 13.58 -39.28 12.83
N GLU A 333 13.70 -40.57 12.61
CA GLU A 333 14.94 -41.17 12.10
C GLU A 333 15.25 -40.68 10.69
N GLY A 334 14.28 -40.73 9.79
CA GLY A 334 14.43 -40.29 8.40
C GLY A 334 14.76 -38.82 8.29
N TRP A 335 14.08 -37.96 9.09
CA TRP A 335 14.33 -36.52 9.12
C TRP A 335 15.75 -36.20 9.58
N SER A 336 16.21 -36.83 10.65
CA SER A 336 17.55 -36.61 11.21
C SER A 336 18.68 -36.98 10.24
N LYS A 337 18.42 -37.81 9.24
CA LYS A 337 19.37 -38.14 8.18
C LYS A 337 19.45 -37.09 7.08
N ARG A 338 18.42 -36.25 6.94
CA ARG A 338 18.25 -35.33 5.80
C ARG A 338 18.31 -33.87 6.19
N SER A 339 17.98 -33.51 7.42
CA SER A 339 17.94 -32.13 7.91
C SER A 339 18.92 -31.89 9.05
N ARG A 340 19.47 -30.68 9.12
CA ARG A 340 20.27 -30.21 10.25
C ARG A 340 19.40 -29.67 11.41
N ILE A 341 18.15 -29.40 11.16
CA ILE A 341 17.19 -28.92 12.18
C ILE A 341 16.64 -30.16 12.90
N PRO A 342 16.79 -30.30 14.23
CA PRO A 342 16.26 -31.44 14.96
C PRO A 342 14.74 -31.59 14.81
N PHE A 343 14.27 -32.84 14.74
CA PHE A 343 12.83 -33.14 14.56
C PHE A 343 11.93 -32.54 15.65
N ASP A 344 12.42 -32.54 16.89
CA ASP A 344 11.70 -32.05 18.07
C ASP A 344 11.90 -30.52 18.31
N SER A 345 12.54 -29.81 17.37
CA SER A 345 12.76 -28.39 17.44
C SER A 345 11.74 -27.60 16.60
N THR A 346 11.98 -26.32 16.41
CA THR A 346 11.16 -25.45 15.56
C THR A 346 11.83 -25.20 14.22
N ASP A 347 11.00 -25.05 13.18
CA ASP A 347 11.43 -24.56 11.88
C ASP A 347 11.81 -23.05 11.92
N LEU A 348 12.28 -22.49 10.81
CA LEU A 348 12.72 -21.10 10.74
C LEU A 348 11.58 -20.07 10.96
N LYS A 349 10.32 -20.51 10.99
CA LYS A 349 9.16 -19.68 11.38
C LYS A 349 8.74 -19.88 12.84
N GLY A 350 9.46 -20.71 13.59
CA GLY A 350 9.16 -21.00 14.99
C GLY A 350 8.02 -22.00 15.21
N GLN A 351 7.61 -22.75 14.17
CA GLN A 351 6.60 -23.82 14.28
C GLN A 351 7.32 -25.16 14.53
N PRO A 352 6.73 -26.09 15.32
CA PRO A 352 7.33 -27.40 15.52
C PRO A 352 7.53 -28.14 14.19
N VAL A 353 8.77 -28.54 13.89
CA VAL A 353 9.17 -29.21 12.64
C VAL A 353 8.31 -30.42 12.34
N GLN A 354 8.01 -31.24 13.35
CA GLN A 354 7.17 -32.43 13.21
C GLN A 354 5.81 -32.14 12.59
N PHE A 355 5.18 -31.01 12.94
CA PHE A 355 3.87 -30.62 12.37
C PHE A 355 4.00 -30.03 10.98
N THR A 356 5.03 -29.24 10.71
CA THR A 356 5.34 -28.75 9.37
C THR A 356 5.59 -29.90 8.41
N LEU A 357 6.35 -30.92 8.82
CA LEU A 357 6.64 -32.12 8.03
C LEU A 357 5.39 -32.94 7.73
N ILE A 358 4.56 -33.23 8.76
CA ILE A 358 3.30 -33.97 8.58
C ILE A 358 2.36 -33.26 7.59
N ARG A 359 2.21 -31.95 7.75
CA ARG A 359 1.38 -31.14 6.85
C ARG A 359 1.93 -31.17 5.43
N TYR A 360 3.24 -31.02 5.28
CA TYR A 360 3.88 -31.04 3.97
C TYR A 360 3.74 -32.38 3.26
N LEU A 361 3.99 -33.52 3.95
CA LEU A 361 3.76 -34.86 3.41
C LEU A 361 2.29 -35.05 3.01
N SER A 362 1.36 -34.61 3.86
CA SER A 362 -0.06 -34.67 3.54
C SER A 362 -0.39 -33.83 2.31
N SER A 363 0.14 -32.61 2.19
CA SER A 363 -0.11 -31.75 1.03
C SER A 363 0.32 -32.36 -0.31
N LYS A 364 1.26 -33.31 -0.28
CA LYS A 364 1.69 -34.14 -1.43
C LYS A 364 0.93 -35.45 -1.56
N GLY A 365 0.01 -35.77 -0.65
CA GLY A 365 -0.69 -37.04 -0.62
C GLY A 365 0.21 -38.22 -0.21
N TYR A 366 1.34 -37.95 0.49
CA TYR A 366 2.25 -39.00 0.95
C TYR A 366 1.86 -39.47 2.34
N ARG A 367 2.20 -40.75 2.65
CA ARG A 367 2.11 -41.28 4.00
C ARG A 367 3.17 -40.61 4.89
N LYS A 368 2.87 -40.55 6.18
CA LYS A 368 3.75 -39.94 7.18
C LYS A 368 4.60 -41.01 7.82
N ASP A 369 5.49 -41.65 7.01
CA ASP A 369 6.40 -42.75 7.33
C ASP A 369 7.76 -42.58 6.61
N ALA A 370 8.66 -43.52 6.75
CA ALA A 370 9.96 -43.52 6.07
C ALA A 370 9.80 -43.45 4.54
N GLY A 371 8.88 -44.23 3.96
CA GLY A 371 8.66 -44.27 2.52
C GLY A 371 8.09 -42.98 1.96
N GLY A 372 7.24 -42.25 2.70
CA GLY A 372 6.77 -40.94 2.35
C GLY A 372 7.85 -39.87 2.41
N LEU A 373 8.73 -39.97 3.43
CA LEU A 373 9.84 -39.05 3.61
C LEU A 373 10.93 -39.24 2.54
N GLU A 374 11.21 -40.48 2.13
CA GLU A 374 12.16 -40.79 1.05
C GLU A 374 11.73 -40.15 -0.30
N LYS A 375 10.44 -40.00 -0.56
CA LYS A 375 9.91 -39.37 -1.79
C LYS A 375 10.11 -37.87 -1.81
N LEU A 376 10.46 -37.22 -0.70
CA LEU A 376 10.75 -35.81 -0.66
C LEU A 376 12.08 -35.52 -1.36
N THR A 377 12.14 -34.45 -2.15
CA THR A 377 13.37 -33.90 -2.71
C THR A 377 14.11 -33.08 -1.67
N ASP A 378 15.37 -32.73 -1.94
CA ASP A 378 16.13 -31.85 -1.04
C ASP A 378 15.51 -30.43 -0.98
N GLU A 379 14.92 -29.96 -2.09
CA GLU A 379 14.12 -28.73 -2.12
C GLU A 379 12.90 -28.80 -1.20
N ASP A 380 12.26 -29.96 -1.08
CA ASP A 380 11.15 -30.18 -0.16
C ASP A 380 11.62 -30.11 1.31
N ILE A 381 12.77 -30.71 1.61
CA ILE A 381 13.38 -30.64 2.96
C ILE A 381 13.68 -29.19 3.33
N GLU A 382 14.35 -28.45 2.43
CA GLU A 382 14.59 -27.02 2.65
C GLU A 382 13.31 -26.21 2.80
N ALA A 383 12.24 -26.55 2.06
CA ALA A 383 10.95 -25.89 2.19
C ALA A 383 10.34 -26.12 3.58
N ILE A 384 10.41 -27.35 4.10
CA ILE A 384 9.93 -27.69 5.44
C ILE A 384 10.77 -26.95 6.50
N GLU A 385 12.10 -26.92 6.37
CA GLU A 385 12.99 -26.17 7.26
C GLU A 385 12.61 -24.68 7.31
N ARG A 386 12.21 -24.10 6.18
CA ARG A 386 11.68 -22.71 6.07
C ARG A 386 10.25 -22.55 6.60
N GLY A 387 9.63 -23.59 7.15
CA GLY A 387 8.27 -23.55 7.68
C GLY A 387 7.18 -23.45 6.59
N ILE A 388 7.43 -24.02 5.41
CA ILE A 388 6.40 -24.19 4.36
C ILE A 388 5.72 -25.53 4.59
N ALA A 389 4.47 -25.50 5.03
CA ALA A 389 3.70 -26.69 5.38
C ALA A 389 2.83 -27.23 4.22
N ASP A 390 2.69 -26.54 3.13
CA ASP A 390 1.90 -26.94 1.96
C ASP A 390 2.66 -26.69 0.67
N VAL A 391 2.73 -27.69 -0.19
CA VAL A 391 3.38 -27.66 -1.51
C VAL A 391 2.80 -26.58 -2.44
N VAL A 392 1.55 -26.22 -2.27
CA VAL A 392 0.90 -25.13 -3.02
C VAL A 392 1.62 -23.79 -2.83
N ASN A 393 2.27 -23.60 -1.68
CA ASN A 393 3.01 -22.38 -1.34
C ASN A 393 4.40 -22.28 -1.99
N LEU A 394 4.92 -23.36 -2.60
CA LEU A 394 6.18 -23.33 -3.35
C LEU A 394 6.07 -22.48 -4.61
N ASN A 395 4.92 -22.51 -5.27
CA ASN A 395 4.71 -21.72 -6.48
C ASN A 395 4.42 -20.25 -6.14
N ARG A 396 5.46 -19.41 -6.15
CA ARG A 396 5.37 -17.97 -5.86
C ARG A 396 4.57 -17.18 -6.93
N LEU A 397 4.39 -17.74 -8.13
CA LEU A 397 3.62 -17.13 -9.22
C LEU A 397 2.13 -17.48 -9.17
N SER A 398 1.70 -18.30 -8.20
CA SER A 398 0.31 -18.69 -8.03
C SER A 398 -0.34 -17.96 -6.86
N LEU A 399 -1.54 -17.42 -7.08
CA LEU A 399 -2.39 -16.87 -6.01
C LEU A 399 -3.06 -17.97 -5.19
N LYS A 400 -3.01 -19.25 -5.63
CA LYS A 400 -3.70 -20.39 -4.99
C LYS A 400 -3.30 -20.53 -3.52
N GLY A 401 -2.01 -20.54 -3.23
CA GLY A 401 -1.51 -20.66 -1.84
C GLY A 401 -2.03 -19.55 -0.94
N ARG A 402 -2.08 -18.31 -1.45
CA ARG A 402 -2.59 -17.18 -0.65
C ARG A 402 -4.10 -17.26 -0.41
N ILE A 403 -4.86 -17.76 -1.38
CA ILE A 403 -6.31 -17.99 -1.19
C ILE A 403 -6.54 -19.12 -0.17
N TYR A 404 -5.71 -20.16 -0.21
CA TYR A 404 -5.74 -21.24 0.79
C TYR A 404 -5.46 -20.71 2.21
N GLU A 405 -4.46 -19.86 2.38
CA GLU A 405 -4.17 -19.20 3.67
C GLU A 405 -5.38 -18.39 4.18
N LEU A 406 -6.11 -17.70 3.27
CA LEU A 406 -7.32 -16.95 3.64
C LEU A 406 -8.46 -17.89 4.06
N LEU A 407 -8.68 -18.98 3.32
CA LEU A 407 -9.73 -19.97 3.64
C LEU A 407 -9.43 -20.67 4.98
N MET A 408 -8.20 -21.12 5.18
CA MET A 408 -7.75 -21.74 6.43
C MET A 408 -7.88 -20.78 7.62
N GLY A 409 -7.49 -19.50 7.43
CA GLY A 409 -7.67 -18.47 8.46
C GLY A 409 -9.14 -18.21 8.79
N TYR A 410 -10.02 -18.26 7.79
CA TYR A 410 -11.48 -18.14 7.97
C TYR A 410 -12.06 -19.32 8.75
N GLU A 411 -11.70 -20.56 8.42
CA GLU A 411 -12.15 -21.77 9.14
C GLU A 411 -11.65 -21.77 10.59
N LYS A 412 -10.37 -21.41 10.82
CA LYS A 412 -9.82 -21.24 12.16
C LYS A 412 -10.65 -20.23 12.96
N TYR A 413 -10.93 -19.08 12.37
CA TYR A 413 -11.71 -18.03 13.04
C TYR A 413 -13.15 -18.49 13.36
N LEU A 414 -13.82 -19.21 12.46
CA LEU A 414 -15.15 -19.75 12.72
C LEU A 414 -15.15 -20.77 13.85
N SER A 415 -14.15 -21.65 13.91
CA SER A 415 -14.09 -22.73 14.91
C SER A 415 -13.59 -22.28 16.28
N THR A 416 -12.65 -21.33 16.31
CA THR A 416 -11.95 -20.92 17.55
C THR A 416 -12.26 -19.49 17.98
N GLY A 417 -12.76 -18.64 17.08
CA GLY A 417 -12.88 -17.20 17.29
C GLY A 417 -11.52 -16.46 17.35
N ASP A 418 -10.40 -17.13 16.98
CA ASP A 418 -9.07 -16.55 16.99
C ASP A 418 -8.69 -16.02 15.60
N PRO A 419 -8.53 -14.68 15.43
CA PRO A 419 -8.17 -14.07 14.14
C PRO A 419 -6.66 -14.09 13.85
N THR A 420 -5.83 -14.59 14.78
CA THR A 420 -4.38 -14.55 14.69
C THR A 420 -3.86 -15.34 13.48
N GLY A 421 -2.94 -14.74 12.72
CA GLY A 421 -2.33 -15.34 11.53
C GLY A 421 -3.07 -15.06 10.22
N SER A 422 -4.32 -14.54 10.26
CA SER A 422 -5.06 -14.16 9.06
C SER A 422 -5.31 -12.66 9.01
N SER A 423 -4.66 -11.97 8.08
CA SER A 423 -4.81 -10.50 7.92
C SER A 423 -6.25 -10.06 7.61
N LEU A 424 -7.06 -10.93 7.00
CA LEU A 424 -8.47 -10.65 6.73
C LEU A 424 -9.30 -10.77 8.01
N MET A 425 -9.09 -11.82 8.81
CA MET A 425 -9.81 -12.01 10.08
C MET A 425 -9.43 -10.96 11.11
N GLN A 426 -8.14 -10.59 11.16
CA GLN A 426 -7.68 -9.46 11.98
C GLN A 426 -8.42 -8.16 11.60
N ARG A 427 -8.59 -7.86 10.30
CA ARG A 427 -9.35 -6.67 9.87
C ARG A 427 -10.81 -6.73 10.28
N LEU A 428 -11.46 -7.88 10.24
CA LEU A 428 -12.83 -8.03 10.74
C LEU A 428 -12.92 -7.69 12.22
N GLU A 429 -11.93 -8.11 13.00
CA GLU A 429 -11.85 -7.79 14.44
C GLU A 429 -11.56 -6.30 14.67
N PHE A 430 -10.66 -5.68 13.88
CA PHE A 430 -10.41 -4.23 13.91
C PHE A 430 -11.69 -3.44 13.56
N TRP A 431 -12.46 -3.88 12.58
CA TRP A 431 -13.71 -3.23 12.20
C TRP A 431 -14.81 -3.44 13.26
N ARG A 432 -14.80 -4.58 13.95
CA ARG A 432 -15.69 -4.83 15.08
C ARG A 432 -15.38 -3.88 16.25
N ALA A 433 -14.10 -3.69 16.57
CA ALA A 433 -13.66 -2.70 17.55
C ALA A 433 -14.05 -1.28 17.11
N SER A 434 -13.77 -0.93 15.86
CA SER A 434 -14.12 0.38 15.31
C SER A 434 -15.60 0.68 15.42
N ARG A 435 -16.48 -0.27 15.11
CA ARG A 435 -17.94 -0.10 15.25
C ARG A 435 -18.35 0.17 16.69
N GLY A 436 -17.73 -0.51 17.67
CA GLY A 436 -17.98 -0.24 19.09
C GLY A 436 -17.61 1.18 19.48
N ILE A 437 -16.43 1.66 19.08
CA ILE A 437 -15.97 3.03 19.35
C ILE A 437 -16.88 4.06 18.66
N ILE A 438 -17.23 3.83 17.40
CA ILE A 438 -18.12 4.71 16.62
C ILE A 438 -19.48 4.84 17.30
N ALA A 439 -20.05 3.75 17.81
CA ALA A 439 -21.34 3.78 18.50
C ALA A 439 -21.34 4.70 19.72
N GLU A 440 -20.22 4.82 20.42
CA GLU A 440 -20.05 5.69 21.59
C GLU A 440 -19.69 7.13 21.21
N HIS A 441 -18.99 7.36 20.09
CA HIS A 441 -18.41 8.66 19.73
C HIS A 441 -18.80 9.15 18.31
N TRP A 442 -19.92 8.69 17.75
CA TRP A 442 -20.30 8.91 16.34
C TRP A 442 -20.46 10.38 15.94
N LEU A 443 -20.82 11.27 16.87
CA LEU A 443 -21.18 12.66 16.56
C LEU A 443 -19.95 13.55 16.40
N VAL A 444 -19.05 13.57 17.37
CA VAL A 444 -17.89 14.50 17.46
C VAL A 444 -16.56 13.77 17.33
N GLY A 445 -16.53 12.48 17.68
CA GLY A 445 -15.29 11.68 17.72
C GLY A 445 -14.51 11.88 19.01
N VAL A 446 -13.29 11.31 19.05
CA VAL A 446 -12.40 11.27 20.23
C VAL A 446 -11.23 12.26 20.15
N GLY A 447 -11.11 13.00 19.05
CA GLY A 447 -10.00 13.92 18.81
C GLY A 447 -8.77 13.26 18.15
N THR A 448 -7.73 14.06 17.98
CA THR A 448 -6.52 13.66 17.21
C THR A 448 -5.61 12.73 17.98
N GLY A 449 -5.51 12.87 19.31
CA GLY A 449 -4.51 12.18 20.13
C GLY A 449 -4.95 10.82 20.68
N ASP A 450 -6.23 10.65 20.97
CA ASP A 450 -6.72 9.57 21.83
C ASP A 450 -7.05 8.27 21.09
N MET A 451 -6.79 8.23 19.78
CA MET A 451 -7.08 7.10 18.92
C MET A 451 -6.54 5.75 19.43
N ASN A 452 -5.29 5.71 19.90
CA ASN A 452 -4.69 4.46 20.38
C ASN A 452 -5.29 4.00 21.69
N GLN A 453 -5.61 4.95 22.57
CA GLN A 453 -6.21 4.69 23.87
C GLN A 453 -7.59 4.05 23.70
N VAL A 454 -8.48 4.65 22.91
CA VAL A 454 -9.85 4.14 22.73
C VAL A 454 -9.87 2.77 22.07
N PHE A 455 -8.94 2.48 21.13
CA PHE A 455 -8.80 1.14 20.57
C PHE A 455 -8.35 0.13 21.63
N THR A 456 -7.37 0.49 22.47
CA THR A 456 -6.88 -0.38 23.56
C THR A 456 -8.01 -0.70 24.55
N GLU A 457 -8.78 0.29 24.95
CA GLU A 457 -9.93 0.13 25.85
C GLU A 457 -11.01 -0.74 25.22
N GLN A 458 -11.32 -0.52 23.94
CA GLN A 458 -12.33 -1.29 23.22
C GLN A 458 -11.92 -2.76 23.06
N TYR A 459 -10.66 -3.06 22.76
CA TYR A 459 -10.19 -4.46 22.70
C TYR A 459 -10.28 -5.17 24.05
N ARG A 460 -9.98 -4.48 25.17
CA ARG A 460 -10.19 -5.03 26.51
C ARG A 460 -11.68 -5.29 26.79
N LYS A 461 -12.56 -4.34 26.44
CA LYS A 461 -14.02 -4.46 26.58
C LYS A 461 -14.59 -5.65 25.78
N MET A 462 -14.09 -5.86 24.56
CA MET A 462 -14.49 -6.96 23.69
C MET A 462 -13.93 -8.33 24.11
N LYS A 463 -12.93 -8.37 25.01
CA LYS A 463 -12.19 -9.58 25.39
C LYS A 463 -11.71 -10.35 24.15
N THR A 464 -11.11 -9.61 23.20
CA THR A 464 -10.61 -10.18 21.95
C THR A 464 -9.55 -11.25 22.20
N LYS A 465 -9.45 -12.24 21.31
CA LYS A 465 -8.37 -13.24 21.33
C LYS A 465 -7.09 -12.77 20.65
N LEU A 466 -7.07 -11.57 20.04
CA LEU A 466 -5.85 -10.97 19.55
C LEU A 466 -4.89 -10.66 20.70
N ALA A 467 -3.62 -11.00 20.50
CA ALA A 467 -2.55 -10.59 21.40
C ALA A 467 -2.44 -9.05 21.44
N SER A 468 -2.04 -8.49 22.57
CA SER A 468 -2.04 -7.04 22.78
C SER A 468 -1.10 -6.26 21.86
N ASP A 469 -0.03 -6.89 21.37
CA ASP A 469 0.88 -6.35 20.36
C ASP A 469 0.25 -6.27 18.95
N GLN A 470 -0.88 -6.95 18.75
CA GLN A 470 -1.67 -6.94 17.51
C GLN A 470 -2.93 -6.06 17.60
N TRP A 471 -3.09 -5.27 18.64
CA TRP A 471 -4.20 -4.32 18.80
C TRP A 471 -3.97 -3.07 17.96
N TRP A 472 -4.28 -3.20 16.70
CA TRP A 472 -4.05 -2.16 15.71
C TRP A 472 -5.33 -1.34 15.48
N ARG A 473 -5.21 -0.22 14.76
CA ARG A 473 -6.34 0.62 14.36
C ARG A 473 -7.19 -0.05 13.28
N SER A 474 -8.20 0.67 12.80
CA SER A 474 -9.23 0.17 11.88
C SER A 474 -8.71 -0.43 10.56
N HIS A 475 -7.52 -0.05 10.08
CA HIS A 475 -7.09 -0.27 8.69
C HIS A 475 -8.19 0.11 7.67
N ASN A 476 -8.92 1.19 7.97
CA ASN A 476 -9.95 1.79 7.14
C ASN A 476 -10.00 3.29 7.45
N GLN A 477 -9.59 4.12 6.50
CA GLN A 477 -9.46 5.55 6.71
C GLN A 477 -10.80 6.23 7.04
N TYR A 478 -11.90 5.73 6.47
CA TYR A 478 -13.23 6.29 6.76
C TYR A 478 -13.61 6.07 8.22
N PHE A 479 -13.31 4.89 8.76
CA PHE A 479 -13.50 4.61 10.19
C PHE A 479 -12.55 5.44 11.05
N SER A 480 -11.27 5.57 10.65
CA SER A 480 -10.31 6.40 11.38
C SER A 480 -10.76 7.86 11.48
N ILE A 481 -11.28 8.43 10.38
CA ILE A 481 -11.83 9.80 10.40
C ILE A 481 -13.12 9.86 11.23
N LEU A 482 -14.01 8.89 11.11
CA LEU A 482 -15.27 8.86 11.86
C LEU A 482 -15.03 8.71 13.37
N ILE A 483 -14.07 7.89 13.77
CA ILE A 483 -13.67 7.75 15.18
C ILE A 483 -13.03 9.03 15.70
N GLY A 484 -12.11 9.63 14.92
CA GLY A 484 -11.39 10.83 15.36
C GLY A 484 -12.25 12.08 15.41
N PHE A 485 -13.17 12.26 14.46
CA PHE A 485 -13.85 13.55 14.24
C PHE A 485 -15.37 13.43 14.06
N GLY A 486 -15.95 12.27 14.27
CA GLY A 486 -17.38 12.02 14.15
C GLY A 486 -17.92 12.17 12.72
N ILE A 487 -19.25 12.19 12.62
CA ILE A 487 -19.93 12.26 11.31
C ILE A 487 -19.67 13.59 10.58
N PHE A 488 -19.51 14.68 11.32
CA PHE A 488 -19.19 15.98 10.72
C PHE A 488 -17.77 15.98 10.15
N GLY A 489 -16.81 15.35 10.84
CA GLY A 489 -15.46 15.19 10.33
C GLY A 489 -15.40 14.31 9.09
N LEU A 490 -16.17 13.21 9.06
CA LEU A 490 -16.27 12.36 7.87
C LEU A 490 -16.91 13.08 6.68
N ALA A 491 -17.98 13.82 6.91
CA ALA A 491 -18.61 14.61 5.87
C ALA A 491 -17.64 15.67 5.29
N TRP A 492 -16.91 16.36 6.18
CA TRP A 492 -15.90 17.34 5.76
C TRP A 492 -14.74 16.69 5.01
N PHE A 493 -14.28 15.53 5.45
CA PHE A 493 -13.28 14.74 4.74
C PHE A 493 -13.69 14.46 3.30
N LEU A 494 -14.90 13.96 3.09
CA LEU A 494 -15.40 13.67 1.75
C LEU A 494 -15.56 14.95 0.91
N ILE A 495 -16.10 16.02 1.48
CA ILE A 495 -16.24 17.32 0.80
C ILE A 495 -14.85 17.84 0.39
N SER A 496 -13.86 17.76 1.28
CA SER A 496 -12.52 18.28 1.02
C SER A 496 -11.79 17.51 -0.09
N LEU A 497 -12.15 16.25 -0.34
CA LEU A 497 -11.60 15.46 -1.44
C LEU A 497 -12.42 15.60 -2.74
N ILE A 498 -13.73 15.73 -2.67
CA ILE A 498 -14.58 15.73 -3.87
C ILE A 498 -14.72 17.15 -4.45
N TYR A 499 -14.94 18.16 -3.63
CA TYR A 499 -15.19 19.51 -4.08
C TYR A 499 -14.05 20.12 -4.92
N PRO A 500 -12.76 20.04 -4.52
CA PRO A 500 -11.67 20.56 -5.34
C PRO A 500 -11.55 19.84 -6.69
N ALA A 501 -11.75 18.50 -6.68
CA ALA A 501 -11.73 17.69 -7.89
C ALA A 501 -12.86 18.08 -8.86
N TYR A 502 -14.06 18.32 -8.35
CA TYR A 502 -15.22 18.75 -9.14
C TYR A 502 -15.00 20.12 -9.74
N VAL A 503 -14.65 21.14 -8.92
CA VAL A 503 -14.47 22.53 -9.37
C VAL A 503 -13.33 22.68 -10.38
N LYS A 504 -12.28 21.91 -10.23
CA LYS A 504 -11.11 21.91 -11.14
C LYS A 504 -11.25 20.94 -12.31
N ARG A 505 -12.41 20.29 -12.47
CA ARG A 505 -12.67 19.30 -13.53
C ARG A 505 -11.67 18.13 -13.51
N GLY A 506 -11.14 17.79 -12.33
CA GLY A 506 -10.19 16.71 -12.18
C GLY A 506 -10.73 15.36 -12.66
N PHE A 507 -12.03 15.12 -12.51
CA PHE A 507 -12.69 13.89 -13.00
C PHE A 507 -12.78 13.78 -14.52
N GLU A 508 -12.46 14.84 -15.26
CA GLU A 508 -12.33 14.81 -16.72
C GLU A 508 -10.89 14.48 -17.17
N ASP A 509 -9.95 14.50 -16.23
CA ASP A 509 -8.54 14.23 -16.47
C ASP A 509 -8.19 12.76 -16.17
N TYR A 510 -7.50 12.11 -17.12
CA TYR A 510 -7.14 10.70 -17.02
C TYR A 510 -6.28 10.38 -15.79
N PHE A 511 -5.21 11.14 -15.55
CA PHE A 511 -4.27 10.85 -14.47
C PHE A 511 -4.89 11.10 -13.09
N PHE A 512 -5.63 12.22 -12.97
CA PHE A 512 -6.29 12.54 -11.71
C PHE A 512 -7.39 11.53 -11.39
N LEU A 513 -8.28 11.23 -12.34
CA LEU A 513 -9.37 10.28 -12.10
C LEU A 513 -8.85 8.90 -11.74
N THR A 514 -7.86 8.39 -12.49
CA THR A 514 -7.23 7.09 -12.20
C THR A 514 -6.64 7.07 -10.80
N PHE A 515 -5.85 8.07 -10.44
CA PHE A 515 -5.29 8.23 -9.11
C PHE A 515 -6.39 8.30 -8.04
N PHE A 516 -7.42 9.10 -8.25
CA PHE A 516 -8.52 9.29 -7.31
C PHE A 516 -9.24 7.98 -7.02
N ILE A 517 -9.55 7.19 -8.05
CA ILE A 517 -10.16 5.86 -7.90
C ILE A 517 -9.24 4.94 -7.08
N ILE A 518 -7.96 4.83 -7.45
CA ILE A 518 -6.96 4.01 -6.73
C ILE A 518 -6.98 4.33 -5.24
N VAL A 519 -6.92 5.61 -4.91
CA VAL A 519 -6.81 6.02 -3.50
C VAL A 519 -8.13 5.82 -2.77
N MET A 520 -9.27 6.23 -3.32
CA MET A 520 -10.56 6.09 -2.63
C MET A 520 -10.88 4.63 -2.31
N PHE A 521 -10.53 3.68 -3.20
CA PHE A 521 -10.68 2.25 -2.89
C PHE A 521 -9.65 1.77 -1.86
N SER A 522 -8.42 2.29 -1.90
CA SER A 522 -7.41 1.91 -0.91
C SER A 522 -7.80 2.32 0.51
N LEU A 523 -8.47 3.46 0.67
CA LEU A 523 -8.94 3.98 1.96
C LEU A 523 -9.99 3.09 2.64
N LEU A 524 -10.63 2.16 1.90
CA LEU A 524 -11.54 1.15 2.48
C LEU A 524 -10.80 0.04 3.22
N THR A 525 -9.57 -0.26 2.81
CA THR A 525 -8.80 -1.39 3.32
C THR A 525 -7.54 -0.99 4.07
N GLU A 526 -7.20 0.30 4.07
CA GLU A 526 -6.04 0.87 4.73
C GLU A 526 -6.29 2.29 5.23
N ASP A 527 -5.70 2.62 6.34
CA ASP A 527 -5.61 3.97 6.87
C ASP A 527 -4.35 4.67 6.32
N THR A 528 -4.34 4.84 4.99
CA THR A 528 -3.20 5.37 4.22
C THR A 528 -2.71 6.72 4.74
N LEU A 529 -3.63 7.58 5.22
CA LEU A 529 -3.31 8.93 5.71
C LEU A 529 -2.74 8.95 7.14
N GLU A 530 -2.60 7.80 7.78
CA GLU A 530 -1.98 7.70 9.11
C GLU A 530 -0.45 7.49 9.06
N SER A 531 0.11 7.35 7.86
CA SER A 531 1.55 7.23 7.64
C SER A 531 2.11 8.37 6.80
N GLN A 532 3.34 8.83 7.12
CA GLN A 532 3.99 9.91 6.36
C GLN A 532 4.12 9.58 4.86
N ALA A 533 4.46 8.36 4.51
CA ALA A 533 4.58 7.93 3.11
C ALA A 533 3.23 7.98 2.40
N GLY A 534 2.17 7.49 3.05
CA GLY A 534 0.82 7.49 2.51
C GLY A 534 0.24 8.89 2.33
N VAL A 535 0.34 9.75 3.37
CA VAL A 535 -0.08 11.15 3.28
C VAL A 535 0.66 11.89 2.18
N SER A 536 1.99 11.67 2.09
CA SER A 536 2.80 12.33 1.07
C SER A 536 2.44 11.85 -0.33
N PHE A 537 2.27 10.54 -0.51
CA PHE A 537 1.82 9.96 -1.79
C PHE A 537 0.48 10.57 -2.22
N PHE A 538 -0.50 10.56 -1.31
CA PHE A 538 -1.83 11.07 -1.59
C PHE A 538 -1.82 12.55 -1.96
N TYR A 539 -1.33 13.41 -1.05
CA TYR A 539 -1.43 14.86 -1.24
C TYR A 539 -0.48 15.40 -2.29
N PHE A 540 0.66 14.71 -2.52
CA PHE A 540 1.55 15.04 -3.63
C PHE A 540 0.85 14.86 -4.97
N PHE A 541 0.36 13.65 -5.28
CA PHE A 541 -0.26 13.39 -6.58
C PHE A 541 -1.59 14.11 -6.73
N TYR A 542 -2.40 14.20 -5.68
CA TYR A 542 -3.63 14.98 -5.70
C TYR A 542 -3.35 16.43 -6.09
N SER A 543 -2.44 17.09 -5.37
CA SER A 543 -2.13 18.51 -5.60
C SER A 543 -1.38 18.74 -6.92
N PHE A 544 -0.47 17.84 -7.27
CA PHE A 544 0.29 17.93 -8.51
C PHE A 544 -0.61 17.79 -9.75
N PHE A 545 -1.53 16.84 -9.75
CA PHE A 545 -2.44 16.65 -10.86
C PHE A 545 -3.46 17.77 -11.00
N LEU A 546 -3.94 18.32 -9.89
CA LEU A 546 -5.03 19.29 -9.90
C LEU A 546 -4.55 20.74 -10.02
N PHE A 547 -3.39 21.08 -9.44
CA PHE A 547 -2.88 22.45 -9.35
C PHE A 547 -1.48 22.62 -9.98
N GLY A 548 -0.67 21.55 -10.05
CA GLY A 548 0.75 21.64 -10.41
C GLY A 548 1.01 21.66 -11.91
N ARG A 549 0.01 21.44 -12.78
CA ARG A 549 0.17 21.41 -14.24
C ARG A 549 -0.77 22.37 -14.96
N ARG A 550 -0.37 22.82 -16.15
CA ARG A 550 -1.13 23.78 -16.96
C ARG A 550 -2.23 23.15 -17.79
N GLU A 551 -1.99 21.94 -18.27
CA GLU A 551 -2.86 21.23 -19.22
C GLU A 551 -3.31 19.91 -18.62
N HIS A 552 -4.56 19.57 -18.85
CA HIS A 552 -5.16 18.31 -18.46
C HIS A 552 -5.16 17.34 -19.65
N ASP A 553 -5.04 16.03 -19.37
CA ASP A 553 -5.16 14.98 -20.35
C ASP A 553 -6.58 14.41 -20.30
N PRO A 554 -7.43 14.68 -21.31
CA PRO A 554 -8.82 14.26 -21.30
C PRO A 554 -8.94 12.73 -21.28
N LEU A 555 -10.04 12.26 -20.69
CA LEU A 555 -10.40 10.84 -20.61
C LEU A 555 -10.69 10.22 -21.98
#